data_d0d1b702c2753b915be9b110a76369a5
#
_entry.id   d0d1b702c2753b915be9b110a76369a5
#
_cell.length_a   1.000
_cell.length_b   1.000
_cell.length_c   1.000
_cell.angle_alpha   90.00
_cell.angle_beta   90.00
_cell.angle_gamma   90.00
#
_symmetry.space_group_name_H-M   'P 1'
#
loop_
_entity.id
_entity.type
_entity.pdbx_description
1 polymer ?
#
loop_
_entity_poly.entity_id
_entity_poly.type
_entity_poly.pdbx_seq_one_letter_code
_entity_poly.pdbx_strand_id
1 'polypeptide(L)'
;MKDGFLKVAAAAPMLRVADPMYNAEQIIEVMKKADKEGVKVLVFPELSLTGATCGDLFFQNTLLRGALAALEQVADASTGMDMLVFVGLPVEKGAKVYDCAAAISDGSVLGLVPAENVSDKHFTAGCDCVTELYLFDEPVLFGSKLLFDSNVMPDLKVAAQIGADADAPVAPAAGHALAGATVIAQLSGFQMSMYSAGVMPASIKEQSRRLMAGYVMAAPGFGESSTDATYSGLCAVTELGRILACKEDGCTYVSTELDIELMVAARRKAKNFEGCACEYTELGWGEELAETTLTRPFGKYPYRPADEKDYHAAAKRLLHMQASALVRRMQYAGLKHSVVGISGGVDSTLAVIICAEAAKMMGLPKDTVTAVTMPCFGTTDRTKSNAIIVSEQLGATVRVIDIGESVMQHFKDIDHDPENRNVVYENAQARERTQILMDIANGFADGGIHVGTEDMSEFADGWCTYNGDHISMYDVNAGSTKTMVQMVVRYVAETTDDKVLADALFDVLDTPVSPELLPPTRNGEIAQKSEESVGPYNLQDFFLYYLVEQGFAPGKVLRLADIAYGDEFDHETLKKWLRSYCKRLFSQQFKRSCLQDGPTLVNFSLSPRTGFLMPSDGSPELYFASVDALE
;
A
#
# COMPACT_ATOMS: atom_id res chain seq x y z
N MET A 1 1.00 16.29 -11.61
CA MET A 1 1.82 15.28 -12.30
C MET A 1 3.26 15.24 -11.79
N LYS A 2 3.76 16.31 -11.20
CA LYS A 2 4.98 16.24 -10.39
C LYS A 2 4.79 15.18 -9.30
N ASP A 3 5.80 14.47 -8.90
CA ASP A 3 5.78 13.35 -7.94
C ASP A 3 4.92 12.12 -8.38
N GLY A 4 4.66 11.99 -9.68
CA GLY A 4 3.95 10.84 -10.24
C GLY A 4 2.44 10.80 -10.07
N PHE A 5 1.80 11.80 -9.46
CA PHE A 5 0.36 11.81 -9.28
C PHE A 5 -0.39 12.35 -10.50
N LEU A 6 -1.33 11.56 -11.00
CA LEU A 6 -2.20 11.88 -12.13
C LEU A 6 -3.65 12.00 -11.67
N LYS A 7 -4.27 13.16 -11.85
CA LYS A 7 -5.71 13.31 -11.59
C LYS A 7 -6.52 12.74 -12.73
N VAL A 8 -7.43 11.82 -12.40
CA VAL A 8 -8.28 11.11 -13.35
C VAL A 8 -9.74 11.22 -12.95
N ALA A 9 -10.65 11.08 -13.93
CA ALA A 9 -12.07 11.03 -13.67
C ALA A 9 -12.79 9.99 -14.54
N ALA A 10 -13.87 9.43 -14.00
CA ALA A 10 -14.85 8.63 -14.71
C ALA A 10 -16.23 9.29 -14.59
N ALA A 11 -16.99 9.33 -15.68
CA ALA A 11 -18.28 10.02 -15.70
C ALA A 11 -19.33 9.28 -16.53
N ALA A 12 -20.53 9.17 -15.98
CA ALA A 12 -21.73 8.69 -16.65
C ALA A 12 -22.79 9.81 -16.64
N PRO A 13 -22.79 10.73 -17.61
CA PRO A 13 -23.78 11.80 -17.68
C PRO A 13 -25.16 11.27 -18.05
N MET A 14 -26.20 12.09 -17.88
CA MET A 14 -27.53 11.79 -18.40
C MET A 14 -27.49 11.80 -19.93
N LEU A 15 -27.88 10.70 -20.54
CA LEU A 15 -27.91 10.53 -21.98
C LEU A 15 -29.35 10.48 -22.52
N ARG A 16 -29.49 10.55 -23.84
CA ARG A 16 -30.69 10.22 -24.59
C ARG A 16 -30.34 9.22 -25.68
N VAL A 17 -31.05 8.09 -25.69
CA VAL A 17 -30.83 7.05 -26.68
C VAL A 17 -31.10 7.61 -28.10
N ALA A 18 -30.18 7.38 -29.03
CA ALA A 18 -30.20 7.82 -30.41
C ALA A 18 -30.25 9.36 -30.59
N ASP A 19 -29.78 10.15 -29.63
CA ASP A 19 -29.65 11.61 -29.73
C ASP A 19 -28.17 12.04 -29.49
N PRO A 20 -27.26 11.78 -30.46
CA PRO A 20 -25.84 12.04 -30.30
C PRO A 20 -25.49 13.50 -29.98
N MET A 21 -26.24 14.45 -30.53
CA MET A 21 -25.95 15.88 -30.31
C MET A 21 -26.24 16.30 -28.88
N TYR A 22 -27.38 15.86 -28.30
CA TYR A 22 -27.68 16.08 -26.89
C TYR A 22 -26.59 15.43 -26.00
N ASN A 23 -26.18 14.20 -26.33
CA ASN A 23 -25.19 13.48 -25.55
C ASN A 23 -23.82 14.18 -25.61
N ALA A 24 -23.42 14.72 -26.76
CA ALA A 24 -22.21 15.54 -26.88
C ALA A 24 -22.25 16.78 -25.99
N GLU A 25 -23.38 17.48 -25.91
CA GLU A 25 -23.53 18.62 -24.99
C GLU A 25 -23.32 18.23 -23.54
N GLN A 26 -23.87 17.08 -23.09
CA GLN A 26 -23.70 16.58 -21.72
C GLN A 26 -22.25 16.18 -21.44
N ILE A 27 -21.57 15.54 -22.40
CA ILE A 27 -20.16 15.17 -22.32
C ILE A 27 -19.29 16.43 -22.21
N ILE A 28 -19.53 17.44 -23.04
CA ILE A 28 -18.80 18.71 -23.03
C ILE A 28 -18.94 19.45 -21.68
N GLU A 29 -20.12 19.44 -21.07
CA GLU A 29 -20.30 20.05 -19.76
C GLU A 29 -19.47 19.33 -18.67
N VAL A 30 -19.37 17.99 -18.74
CA VAL A 30 -18.50 17.22 -17.84
C VAL A 30 -17.02 17.52 -18.13
N MET A 31 -16.61 17.62 -19.39
CA MET A 31 -15.23 17.99 -19.79
C MET A 31 -14.82 19.34 -19.19
N LYS A 32 -15.67 20.37 -19.32
CA LYS A 32 -15.42 21.70 -18.73
C LYS A 32 -15.29 21.68 -17.21
N LYS A 33 -16.04 20.78 -16.54
CA LYS A 33 -15.91 20.57 -15.10
C LYS A 33 -14.59 19.89 -14.75
N ALA A 34 -14.25 18.83 -15.46
CA ALA A 34 -13.03 18.04 -15.25
C ALA A 34 -11.76 18.88 -15.49
N ASP A 35 -11.77 19.73 -16.54
CA ASP A 35 -10.69 20.66 -16.84
C ASP A 35 -10.42 21.63 -15.69
N LYS A 36 -11.47 22.25 -15.15
CA LYS A 36 -11.37 23.15 -13.97
C LYS A 36 -10.84 22.44 -12.72
N GLU A 37 -11.06 21.14 -12.60
CA GLU A 37 -10.55 20.32 -11.49
C GLU A 37 -9.11 19.85 -11.74
N GLY A 38 -8.53 20.10 -12.92
CA GLY A 38 -7.20 19.66 -13.31
C GLY A 38 -7.11 18.16 -13.65
N VAL A 39 -8.21 17.57 -14.12
CA VAL A 39 -8.25 16.17 -14.61
C VAL A 39 -7.43 16.06 -15.88
N LYS A 40 -6.61 15.01 -15.96
CA LYS A 40 -5.75 14.73 -17.12
C LYS A 40 -6.21 13.53 -17.95
N VAL A 41 -6.98 12.60 -17.36
CA VAL A 41 -7.63 11.50 -18.09
C VAL A 41 -9.08 11.41 -17.66
N LEU A 42 -10.00 11.51 -18.64
CA LEU A 42 -11.44 11.45 -18.44
C LEU A 42 -12.05 10.32 -19.27
N VAL A 43 -12.81 9.44 -18.64
CA VAL A 43 -13.41 8.27 -19.28
C VAL A 43 -14.93 8.33 -19.19
N PHE A 44 -15.60 8.15 -20.34
CA PHE A 44 -17.04 8.00 -20.46
C PHE A 44 -17.42 6.55 -20.77
N PRO A 45 -18.71 6.15 -20.66
CA PRO A 45 -19.16 4.79 -20.94
C PRO A 45 -18.97 4.37 -22.40
N GLU A 46 -19.03 3.06 -22.63
CA GLU A 46 -19.25 2.44 -23.94
C GLU A 46 -20.44 3.08 -24.64
N LEU A 47 -20.29 3.41 -25.94
CA LEU A 47 -21.33 4.01 -26.78
C LEU A 47 -21.97 5.30 -26.21
N SER A 48 -21.24 6.05 -25.41
CA SER A 48 -21.74 7.24 -24.69
C SER A 48 -22.26 8.36 -25.61
N LEU A 49 -21.83 8.41 -26.88
CA LEU A 49 -22.36 9.39 -27.84
C LEU A 49 -23.74 9.01 -28.39
N THR A 50 -24.11 7.73 -28.44
CA THR A 50 -25.39 7.28 -28.98
C THR A 50 -26.36 6.76 -27.95
N GLY A 51 -25.84 6.29 -26.80
CA GLY A 51 -26.45 5.32 -25.91
C GLY A 51 -26.15 3.90 -26.38
N ALA A 52 -26.00 2.97 -25.43
CA ALA A 52 -25.69 1.56 -25.67
C ALA A 52 -26.94 0.75 -26.11
N THR A 53 -28.13 1.31 -25.95
CA THR A 53 -29.40 0.60 -26.15
C THR A 53 -30.12 0.98 -27.46
N CYS A 54 -29.37 1.39 -28.48
CA CYS A 54 -29.94 1.79 -29.79
C CYS A 54 -30.44 0.63 -30.67
N GLY A 55 -30.04 -0.62 -30.38
CA GLY A 55 -30.47 -1.82 -31.13
C GLY A 55 -30.19 -1.69 -32.63
N ASP A 56 -31.16 -2.08 -33.48
CA ASP A 56 -30.99 -2.07 -34.94
C ASP A 56 -30.78 -0.65 -35.53
N LEU A 57 -30.92 0.42 -34.74
CA LEU A 57 -30.54 1.78 -35.19
C LEU A 57 -29.05 1.90 -35.46
N PHE A 58 -28.20 1.04 -34.90
CA PHE A 58 -26.78 0.98 -35.22
C PHE A 58 -26.48 0.62 -36.70
N PHE A 59 -27.48 0.09 -37.45
CA PHE A 59 -27.38 -0.12 -38.89
C PHE A 59 -27.89 1.07 -39.71
N GLN A 60 -28.34 2.15 -39.07
CA GLN A 60 -28.90 3.30 -39.76
C GLN A 60 -27.86 4.39 -39.98
N ASN A 61 -27.61 4.76 -41.26
CA ASN A 61 -26.66 5.82 -41.61
C ASN A 61 -26.93 7.14 -40.89
N THR A 62 -28.19 7.43 -40.54
CA THR A 62 -28.55 8.64 -39.81
C THR A 62 -27.92 8.67 -38.43
N LEU A 63 -27.97 7.56 -37.71
CA LEU A 63 -27.36 7.46 -36.38
C LEU A 63 -25.82 7.49 -36.46
N LEU A 64 -25.23 6.73 -37.40
CA LEU A 64 -23.77 6.66 -37.58
C LEU A 64 -23.17 8.02 -37.92
N ARG A 65 -23.81 8.77 -38.88
CA ARG A 65 -23.38 10.12 -39.23
C ARG A 65 -23.60 11.12 -38.08
N GLY A 66 -24.72 10.98 -37.34
CA GLY A 66 -24.97 11.79 -36.16
C GLY A 66 -23.93 11.58 -35.08
N ALA A 67 -23.48 10.32 -34.86
CA ALA A 67 -22.43 9.99 -33.91
C ALA A 67 -21.07 10.63 -34.29
N LEU A 68 -20.72 10.63 -35.59
CA LEU A 68 -19.50 11.29 -36.06
C LEU A 68 -19.58 12.82 -35.91
N ALA A 69 -20.72 13.45 -36.25
CA ALA A 69 -20.89 14.90 -36.05
C ALA A 69 -20.81 15.29 -34.58
N ALA A 70 -21.33 14.44 -33.68
CA ALA A 70 -21.22 14.62 -32.24
C ALA A 70 -19.77 14.45 -31.73
N LEU A 71 -19.01 13.51 -32.31
CA LEU A 71 -17.59 13.34 -32.02
C LEU A 71 -16.78 14.59 -32.41
N GLU A 72 -17.05 15.17 -33.60
CA GLU A 72 -16.42 16.42 -34.04
C GLU A 72 -16.68 17.56 -33.07
N GLN A 73 -17.92 17.73 -32.62
CA GLN A 73 -18.27 18.73 -31.61
C GLN A 73 -17.54 18.54 -30.27
N VAL A 74 -17.38 17.29 -29.81
CA VAL A 74 -16.65 16.99 -28.59
C VAL A 74 -15.15 17.24 -28.76
N ALA A 75 -14.59 16.88 -29.92
CA ALA A 75 -13.19 17.16 -30.25
C ALA A 75 -12.92 18.66 -30.26
N ASP A 76 -13.71 19.43 -31.00
CA ASP A 76 -13.59 20.91 -31.05
C ASP A 76 -13.64 21.53 -29.64
N ALA A 77 -14.55 21.04 -28.79
CA ALA A 77 -14.71 21.56 -27.44
C ALA A 77 -13.53 21.22 -26.51
N SER A 78 -12.68 20.26 -26.86
CA SER A 78 -11.47 19.92 -26.12
C SER A 78 -10.30 20.87 -26.38
N THR A 79 -10.41 21.76 -27.37
CA THR A 79 -9.35 22.72 -27.74
C THR A 79 -8.91 23.56 -26.54
N GLY A 80 -7.62 23.55 -26.23
CA GLY A 80 -7.03 24.24 -25.09
C GLY A 80 -7.22 23.53 -23.76
N MET A 81 -7.82 22.32 -23.71
CA MET A 81 -7.89 21.47 -22.54
C MET A 81 -6.72 20.48 -22.54
N ASP A 82 -5.84 20.58 -21.55
CA ASP A 82 -4.70 19.66 -21.39
C ASP A 82 -5.14 18.35 -20.72
N MET A 83 -6.00 17.58 -21.42
CA MET A 83 -6.51 16.29 -20.97
C MET A 83 -6.70 15.30 -22.12
N LEU A 84 -6.64 14.01 -21.81
CA LEU A 84 -7.01 12.90 -22.69
C LEU A 84 -8.42 12.42 -22.33
N VAL A 85 -9.34 12.50 -23.30
CA VAL A 85 -10.76 12.13 -23.11
C VAL A 85 -11.08 10.89 -23.92
N PHE A 86 -11.76 9.91 -23.32
CA PHE A 86 -12.26 8.72 -24.01
C PHE A 86 -13.79 8.73 -24.04
N VAL A 87 -14.36 8.70 -25.27
CA VAL A 87 -15.80 8.60 -25.51
C VAL A 87 -16.13 7.38 -26.35
N GLY A 88 -17.22 6.69 -26.04
CA GLY A 88 -17.71 5.51 -26.79
C GLY A 88 -18.63 5.90 -27.92
N LEU A 89 -18.45 5.30 -29.12
CA LEU A 89 -19.32 5.52 -30.29
C LEU A 89 -19.27 4.34 -31.27
N PRO A 90 -20.36 4.15 -32.09
CA PRO A 90 -20.32 3.24 -33.21
C PRO A 90 -19.58 3.90 -34.40
N VAL A 91 -18.65 3.17 -35.03
CA VAL A 91 -17.86 3.64 -36.19
C VAL A 91 -18.04 2.70 -37.37
N GLU A 92 -18.47 3.23 -38.50
CA GLU A 92 -18.51 2.50 -39.76
C GLU A 92 -17.13 2.50 -40.44
N LYS A 93 -16.67 1.30 -40.81
CA LYS A 93 -15.46 1.13 -41.64
C LYS A 93 -15.72 0.08 -42.73
N GLY A 94 -15.78 0.52 -43.98
CA GLY A 94 -16.23 -0.32 -45.05
C GLY A 94 -17.71 -0.69 -44.90
N ALA A 95 -18.01 -2.00 -44.91
CA ALA A 95 -19.38 -2.51 -44.72
C ALA A 95 -19.63 -3.06 -43.29
N LYS A 96 -18.84 -2.62 -42.30
CA LYS A 96 -18.89 -3.10 -40.93
C LYS A 96 -19.01 -1.96 -39.95
N VAL A 97 -19.70 -2.20 -38.83
CA VAL A 97 -19.80 -1.28 -37.72
C VAL A 97 -18.97 -1.83 -36.54
N TYR A 98 -18.22 -0.98 -35.91
CA TYR A 98 -17.37 -1.28 -34.78
C TYR A 98 -17.80 -0.46 -33.56
N ASP A 99 -17.80 -1.08 -32.39
CA ASP A 99 -17.89 -0.35 -31.15
C ASP A 99 -16.49 0.16 -30.79
N CYS A 100 -16.35 1.47 -30.66
CA CYS A 100 -15.06 2.14 -30.53
C CYS A 100 -15.01 3.09 -29.35
N ALA A 101 -13.83 3.19 -28.76
CA ALA A 101 -13.43 4.33 -27.96
C ALA A 101 -12.64 5.34 -28.83
N ALA A 102 -13.10 6.58 -28.90
CA ALA A 102 -12.33 7.68 -29.47
C ALA A 102 -11.49 8.33 -28.35
N ALA A 103 -10.19 8.44 -28.59
CA ALA A 103 -9.27 9.18 -27.75
C ALA A 103 -9.12 10.60 -28.31
N ILE A 104 -9.44 11.61 -27.50
CA ILE A 104 -9.53 13.02 -27.91
C ILE A 104 -8.59 13.83 -27.01
N SER A 105 -7.82 14.74 -27.61
CA SER A 105 -7.01 15.71 -26.88
C SER A 105 -6.83 16.97 -27.74
N ASP A 106 -6.92 18.14 -27.14
CA ASP A 106 -6.63 19.45 -27.71
C ASP A 106 -7.19 19.66 -29.13
N GLY A 107 -8.50 19.48 -29.27
CA GLY A 107 -9.22 19.70 -30.54
C GLY A 107 -9.13 18.55 -31.55
N SER A 108 -8.40 17.48 -31.26
CA SER A 108 -8.12 16.40 -32.22
C SER A 108 -8.56 15.03 -31.71
N VAL A 109 -9.02 14.18 -32.65
CA VAL A 109 -9.20 12.74 -32.41
C VAL A 109 -7.86 12.06 -32.68
N LEU A 110 -7.16 11.65 -31.64
CA LEU A 110 -5.84 11.01 -31.74
C LEU A 110 -5.92 9.60 -32.33
N GLY A 111 -6.97 8.84 -31.95
CA GLY A 111 -7.13 7.47 -32.42
C GLY A 111 -8.48 6.87 -32.05
N LEU A 112 -8.86 5.84 -32.79
CA LEU A 112 -10.06 5.03 -32.55
C LEU A 112 -9.66 3.62 -32.18
N VAL A 113 -10.05 3.18 -31.00
CA VAL A 113 -9.80 1.83 -30.49
C VAL A 113 -11.08 1.02 -30.60
N PRO A 114 -11.18 0.00 -31.49
CA PRO A 114 -12.33 -0.89 -31.55
C PRO A 114 -12.26 -1.98 -30.48
N ALA A 115 -13.42 -2.42 -29.95
CA ALA A 115 -13.51 -3.58 -29.06
C ALA A 115 -12.99 -4.84 -29.74
N GLU A 116 -12.13 -5.61 -29.08
CA GLU A 116 -11.59 -6.88 -29.58
C GLU A 116 -12.57 -8.04 -29.37
N ASN A 117 -13.38 -7.98 -28.31
CA ASN A 117 -14.39 -8.99 -27.98
C ASN A 117 -15.77 -8.30 -27.98
N VAL A 118 -16.66 -8.76 -28.82
CA VAL A 118 -17.99 -8.22 -28.96
C VAL A 118 -19.04 -9.27 -28.63
N SER A 119 -20.00 -8.91 -27.81
CA SER A 119 -21.15 -9.75 -27.47
C SER A 119 -22.41 -9.34 -28.22
N ASP A 120 -22.47 -8.08 -28.71
CA ASP A 120 -23.61 -7.54 -29.44
C ASP A 120 -23.48 -7.85 -30.95
N LYS A 121 -24.60 -8.38 -31.54
CA LYS A 121 -24.70 -8.77 -32.95
C LYS A 121 -24.49 -7.60 -33.94
N HIS A 122 -24.61 -6.37 -33.49
CA HIS A 122 -24.51 -5.18 -34.35
C HIS A 122 -23.06 -4.80 -34.69
N PHE A 123 -22.12 -5.28 -33.86
CA PHE A 123 -20.71 -4.88 -34.00
C PHE A 123 -19.81 -5.99 -34.51
N THR A 124 -18.74 -5.58 -35.13
CA THR A 124 -17.65 -6.45 -35.57
C THR A 124 -16.47 -6.27 -34.62
N ALA A 125 -15.84 -7.37 -34.22
CA ALA A 125 -14.62 -7.36 -33.44
C ALA A 125 -13.47 -6.64 -34.15
N GLY A 126 -12.73 -5.84 -33.43
CA GLY A 126 -11.49 -5.22 -33.89
C GLY A 126 -10.39 -6.25 -34.17
N CYS A 127 -9.31 -5.79 -34.79
CA CYS A 127 -8.12 -6.60 -35.01
C CYS A 127 -6.86 -5.86 -34.58
N ASP A 128 -5.77 -6.61 -34.42
CA ASP A 128 -4.47 -6.07 -33.99
C ASP A 128 -3.82 -5.12 -35.02
N CYS A 129 -4.32 -5.12 -36.26
CA CYS A 129 -3.78 -4.27 -37.32
C CYS A 129 -4.20 -2.81 -37.12
N VAL A 130 -3.24 -1.93 -36.95
CA VAL A 130 -3.46 -0.47 -36.97
C VAL A 130 -3.53 -0.01 -38.43
N THR A 131 -4.56 0.73 -38.74
CA THR A 131 -4.84 1.27 -40.10
C THR A 131 -5.33 2.70 -39.99
N GLU A 132 -5.41 3.41 -41.08
CA GLU A 132 -5.97 4.75 -41.12
C GLU A 132 -7.46 4.75 -41.49
N LEU A 133 -8.19 5.67 -40.89
CA LEU A 133 -9.55 6.04 -41.24
C LEU A 133 -9.60 7.57 -41.39
N TYR A 134 -10.20 8.08 -42.48
CA TYR A 134 -10.34 9.52 -42.66
C TYR A 134 -11.57 10.03 -41.93
N LEU A 135 -11.37 10.91 -40.97
CA LEU A 135 -12.41 11.63 -40.24
C LEU A 135 -12.14 13.13 -40.33
N PHE A 136 -13.17 13.91 -40.61
CA PHE A 136 -13.07 15.39 -40.66
C PHE A 136 -11.93 15.89 -41.58
N ASP A 137 -11.76 15.21 -42.72
CA ASP A 137 -10.69 15.43 -43.70
C ASP A 137 -9.26 15.16 -43.21
N GLU A 138 -9.09 14.53 -42.02
CA GLU A 138 -7.80 14.15 -41.47
C GLU A 138 -7.67 12.63 -41.30
N PRO A 139 -6.45 12.05 -41.44
CA PRO A 139 -6.21 10.64 -41.16
C PRO A 139 -6.13 10.39 -39.65
N VAL A 140 -6.97 9.48 -39.14
CA VAL A 140 -7.00 9.04 -37.74
C VAL A 140 -6.64 7.57 -37.68
N LEU A 141 -5.81 7.17 -36.71
CA LEU A 141 -5.43 5.78 -36.53
C LEU A 141 -6.60 4.96 -35.95
N PHE A 142 -6.83 3.79 -36.54
CA PHE A 142 -7.86 2.84 -36.14
C PHE A 142 -7.22 1.47 -35.84
N GLY A 143 -7.32 1.00 -34.61
CA GLY A 143 -6.80 -0.32 -34.20
C GLY A 143 -6.79 -0.51 -32.69
N SER A 144 -6.75 -1.75 -32.24
CA SER A 144 -6.76 -2.07 -30.80
C SER A 144 -5.38 -1.95 -30.13
N LYS A 145 -4.30 -1.89 -30.90
CA LYS A 145 -2.92 -1.79 -30.39
C LYS A 145 -2.41 -0.32 -30.40
N LEU A 146 -3.20 0.58 -29.82
CA LEU A 146 -2.85 1.99 -29.61
C LEU A 146 -2.52 2.24 -28.15
N LEU A 147 -1.42 2.96 -27.91
CA LEU A 147 -1.05 3.52 -26.61
C LEU A 147 -1.01 5.04 -26.69
N PHE A 148 -1.62 5.71 -25.73
CA PHE A 148 -1.62 7.16 -25.63
C PHE A 148 -0.56 7.58 -24.62
N ASP A 149 0.61 7.97 -25.13
CA ASP A 149 1.81 8.26 -24.37
C ASP A 149 1.87 9.74 -23.96
N SER A 150 2.15 10.01 -22.70
CA SER A 150 2.25 11.39 -22.22
C SER A 150 3.57 12.03 -22.63
N ASN A 151 3.52 13.17 -23.32
CA ASN A 151 4.71 13.94 -23.73
C ASN A 151 5.52 14.47 -22.54
N VAL A 152 4.91 14.58 -21.35
CA VAL A 152 5.50 15.24 -20.16
C VAL A 152 5.77 14.29 -19.00
N MET A 153 5.23 13.08 -19.05
CA MET A 153 5.39 12.07 -17.99
C MET A 153 5.69 10.69 -18.63
N PRO A 154 6.95 10.33 -18.86
CA PRO A 154 7.34 9.16 -19.65
C PRO A 154 6.76 7.83 -19.20
N ASP A 155 6.45 7.68 -17.91
CA ASP A 155 5.86 6.47 -17.33
C ASP A 155 4.33 6.42 -17.46
N LEU A 156 3.70 7.47 -17.99
CA LEU A 156 2.25 7.56 -18.18
C LEU A 156 1.87 7.16 -19.59
N LYS A 157 1.38 5.94 -19.76
CA LYS A 157 0.79 5.43 -20.98
C LYS A 157 -0.64 4.96 -20.70
N VAL A 158 -1.59 5.41 -21.48
CA VAL A 158 -3.00 5.05 -21.35
C VAL A 158 -3.41 4.13 -22.49
N ALA A 159 -4.19 3.10 -22.21
CA ALA A 159 -4.83 2.26 -23.22
C ALA A 159 -6.32 2.14 -22.93
N ALA A 160 -7.14 1.96 -23.98
CA ALA A 160 -8.57 1.77 -23.84
C ALA A 160 -8.97 0.29 -23.91
N GLN A 161 -9.96 -0.10 -23.13
CA GLN A 161 -10.63 -1.40 -23.15
C GLN A 161 -12.14 -1.17 -23.15
N ILE A 162 -12.90 -1.90 -23.97
CA ILE A 162 -14.29 -1.58 -24.26
C ILE A 162 -15.19 -2.77 -24.00
N GLY A 163 -16.32 -2.55 -23.33
CA GLY A 163 -17.42 -3.49 -23.16
C GLY A 163 -16.99 -4.89 -22.74
N ALA A 164 -17.29 -5.88 -23.58
CA ALA A 164 -17.02 -7.31 -23.31
C ALA A 164 -15.54 -7.68 -23.24
N ASP A 165 -14.62 -6.81 -23.63
CA ASP A 165 -13.18 -7.03 -23.48
C ASP A 165 -12.78 -7.30 -22.02
N ALA A 166 -13.47 -6.65 -21.07
CA ALA A 166 -13.19 -6.80 -19.65
C ALA A 166 -13.46 -8.21 -19.11
N ASP A 167 -14.42 -8.91 -19.72
CA ASP A 167 -14.86 -10.25 -19.30
C ASP A 167 -14.22 -11.38 -20.12
N ALA A 168 -13.38 -11.02 -21.12
CA ALA A 168 -12.66 -12.00 -21.91
C ALA A 168 -11.67 -12.81 -21.04
N PRO A 169 -11.50 -14.13 -21.27
CA PRO A 169 -10.54 -14.95 -20.53
C PRO A 169 -9.11 -14.39 -20.56
N VAL A 170 -8.73 -13.78 -21.68
CA VAL A 170 -7.51 -12.97 -21.83
C VAL A 170 -7.94 -11.57 -22.25
N ALA A 171 -8.18 -10.71 -21.25
CA ALA A 171 -8.59 -9.34 -21.50
C ALA A 171 -7.46 -8.58 -22.23
N PRO A 172 -7.77 -7.73 -23.25
CA PRO A 172 -6.79 -6.92 -23.97
C PRO A 172 -5.91 -6.06 -23.07
N ALA A 173 -6.44 -5.61 -21.94
CA ALA A 173 -5.69 -4.86 -20.92
C ALA A 173 -4.42 -5.59 -20.43
N ALA A 174 -4.37 -6.93 -20.48
CA ALA A 174 -3.15 -7.67 -20.14
C ALA A 174 -2.03 -7.39 -21.14
N GLY A 175 -2.34 -7.41 -22.45
CA GLY A 175 -1.42 -7.02 -23.50
C GLY A 175 -1.01 -5.55 -23.40
N HIS A 176 -1.97 -4.66 -23.16
CA HIS A 176 -1.72 -3.23 -22.99
C HIS A 176 -0.75 -2.94 -21.83
N ALA A 177 -0.97 -3.56 -20.67
CA ALA A 177 -0.11 -3.39 -19.51
C ALA A 177 1.32 -3.92 -19.76
N LEU A 178 1.46 -5.07 -20.43
CA LEU A 178 2.76 -5.62 -20.81
C LEU A 178 3.46 -4.77 -21.90
N ALA A 179 2.69 -4.04 -22.73
CA ALA A 179 3.23 -3.08 -23.67
C ALA A 179 3.60 -1.73 -23.04
N GLY A 180 3.34 -1.57 -21.73
CA GLY A 180 3.73 -0.39 -20.97
C GLY A 180 2.59 0.47 -20.43
N ALA A 181 1.32 0.20 -20.79
CA ALA A 181 0.20 0.99 -20.27
C ALA A 181 0.15 0.94 -18.73
N THR A 182 0.23 2.08 -18.08
CA THR A 182 0.10 2.25 -16.63
C THR A 182 -1.32 2.63 -16.21
N VAL A 183 -2.15 3.09 -17.18
CA VAL A 183 -3.56 3.39 -16.96
C VAL A 183 -4.41 2.71 -18.03
N ILE A 184 -5.50 2.06 -17.59
CA ILE A 184 -6.51 1.46 -18.47
C ILE A 184 -7.80 2.28 -18.37
N ALA A 185 -8.21 2.87 -19.49
CA ALA A 185 -9.52 3.50 -19.67
C ALA A 185 -10.53 2.41 -20.02
N GLN A 186 -11.41 2.07 -19.08
CA GLN A 186 -12.42 1.03 -19.25
C GLN A 186 -13.77 1.67 -19.59
N LEU A 187 -14.14 1.64 -20.85
CA LEU A 187 -15.46 2.05 -21.32
C LEU A 187 -16.38 0.83 -21.17
N SER A 188 -17.18 0.78 -20.13
CA SER A 188 -18.01 -0.37 -19.80
C SER A 188 -19.43 -0.23 -20.35
N GLY A 189 -20.02 -1.34 -20.80
CA GLY A 189 -21.45 -1.48 -21.10
C GLY A 189 -22.23 -2.22 -20.00
N PHE A 190 -21.68 -2.28 -18.79
CA PHE A 190 -22.17 -3.07 -17.67
C PHE A 190 -23.64 -2.78 -17.31
N GLN A 191 -24.48 -3.84 -17.34
CA GLN A 191 -25.89 -3.80 -16.97
C GLN A 191 -26.07 -4.17 -15.50
N MET A 192 -26.98 -3.46 -14.85
CA MET A 192 -27.34 -3.75 -13.45
C MET A 192 -28.20 -5.00 -13.34
N SER A 193 -27.91 -5.86 -12.38
CA SER A 193 -28.73 -6.99 -12.00
C SER A 193 -28.73 -7.17 -10.48
N MET A 194 -29.64 -7.97 -9.96
CA MET A 194 -29.72 -8.24 -8.51
C MET A 194 -28.40 -8.81 -7.94
N TYR A 195 -27.64 -9.53 -8.74
CA TYR A 195 -26.40 -10.18 -8.31
C TYR A 195 -25.12 -9.42 -8.71
N SER A 196 -25.24 -8.32 -9.47
CA SER A 196 -24.09 -7.62 -10.02
C SER A 196 -23.45 -6.61 -9.05
N ALA A 197 -24.14 -6.29 -7.94
CA ALA A 197 -23.59 -5.38 -6.93
C ALA A 197 -22.23 -5.86 -6.42
N GLY A 198 -21.21 -5.04 -6.60
CA GLY A 198 -19.84 -5.36 -6.22
C GLY A 198 -19.05 -6.25 -7.18
N VAL A 199 -19.67 -6.90 -8.17
CA VAL A 199 -18.96 -7.78 -9.12
C VAL A 199 -17.98 -6.98 -9.97
N MET A 200 -18.45 -5.92 -10.62
CA MET A 200 -17.60 -5.09 -11.47
C MET A 200 -16.49 -4.36 -10.68
N PRO A 201 -16.76 -3.71 -9.53
CA PRO A 201 -15.70 -3.16 -8.69
C PRO A 201 -14.67 -4.21 -8.23
N ALA A 202 -15.10 -5.44 -7.94
CA ALA A 202 -14.20 -6.52 -7.59
C ALA A 202 -13.33 -6.97 -8.78
N SER A 203 -13.90 -7.03 -9.98
CA SER A 203 -13.20 -7.39 -11.22
C SER A 203 -12.09 -6.39 -11.53
N ILE A 204 -12.40 -5.08 -11.60
CA ILE A 204 -11.40 -4.06 -11.91
C ILE A 204 -10.35 -3.92 -10.80
N LYS A 205 -10.73 -4.14 -9.54
CA LYS A 205 -9.81 -4.21 -8.41
C LYS A 205 -8.77 -5.31 -8.61
N GLU A 206 -9.21 -6.53 -8.99
CA GLU A 206 -8.31 -7.65 -9.24
C GLU A 206 -7.45 -7.44 -10.49
N GLN A 207 -8.03 -6.92 -11.57
CA GLN A 207 -7.27 -6.59 -12.78
C GLN A 207 -6.19 -5.54 -12.48
N SER A 208 -6.53 -4.46 -11.76
CA SER A 208 -5.54 -3.43 -11.41
C SER A 208 -4.41 -3.97 -10.53
N ARG A 209 -4.69 -4.90 -9.61
CA ARG A 209 -3.68 -5.59 -8.81
C ARG A 209 -2.77 -6.46 -9.65
N ARG A 210 -3.34 -7.28 -10.52
CA ARG A 210 -2.60 -8.24 -11.35
C ARG A 210 -1.75 -7.56 -12.41
N LEU A 211 -2.29 -6.50 -13.03
CA LEU A 211 -1.62 -5.77 -14.11
C LEU A 211 -0.75 -4.61 -13.61
N MET A 212 -0.75 -4.35 -12.29
CA MET A 212 -0.02 -3.23 -11.68
C MET A 212 -0.29 -1.92 -12.43
N ALA A 213 -1.59 -1.64 -12.64
CA ALA A 213 -2.09 -0.51 -13.42
C ALA A 213 -3.23 0.18 -12.68
N GLY A 214 -3.44 1.47 -12.99
CA GLY A 214 -4.65 2.19 -12.66
C GLY A 214 -5.77 1.83 -13.63
N TYR A 215 -7.00 1.69 -13.14
CA TYR A 215 -8.20 1.56 -13.95
C TYR A 215 -9.12 2.75 -13.70
N VAL A 216 -9.58 3.35 -14.79
CA VAL A 216 -10.59 4.40 -14.78
C VAL A 216 -11.78 3.88 -15.56
N MET A 217 -12.87 3.54 -14.86
CA MET A 217 -14.03 2.86 -15.46
C MET A 217 -15.27 3.72 -15.35
N ALA A 218 -16.02 3.80 -16.47
CA ALA A 218 -17.35 4.38 -16.54
C ALA A 218 -18.32 3.40 -17.20
N ALA A 219 -19.50 3.19 -16.59
CA ALA A 219 -20.59 2.39 -17.12
C ALA A 219 -21.84 3.24 -17.35
N PRO A 220 -22.74 2.87 -18.32
CA PRO A 220 -23.93 3.62 -18.64
C PRO A 220 -24.86 3.85 -17.45
N GLY A 221 -25.58 4.97 -17.47
CA GLY A 221 -26.49 5.39 -16.40
C GLY A 221 -27.94 5.56 -16.86
N PHE A 222 -28.65 6.45 -16.20
CA PHE A 222 -30.11 6.62 -16.31
C PHE A 222 -30.60 7.10 -17.69
N GLY A 223 -29.75 7.44 -18.62
CA GLY A 223 -30.17 7.84 -19.95
C GLY A 223 -30.49 6.70 -20.91
N GLU A 224 -30.11 5.48 -20.55
CA GLU A 224 -30.32 4.30 -21.38
C GLU A 224 -31.76 3.81 -21.39
N SER A 225 -32.12 3.04 -22.44
CA SER A 225 -33.46 2.44 -22.52
C SER A 225 -33.69 1.41 -21.42
N SER A 226 -34.86 1.49 -20.81
CA SER A 226 -35.33 0.50 -19.81
C SER A 226 -36.13 -0.64 -20.44
N THR A 227 -36.10 -0.83 -21.76
CA THR A 227 -36.90 -1.85 -22.45
C THR A 227 -36.58 -3.25 -21.96
N ASP A 228 -35.28 -3.62 -21.84
CA ASP A 228 -34.84 -4.97 -21.46
C ASP A 228 -33.72 -4.99 -20.42
N ALA A 229 -33.21 -3.81 -20.04
CA ALA A 229 -32.08 -3.68 -19.11
C ALA A 229 -32.23 -2.47 -18.20
N THR A 230 -31.39 -2.43 -17.16
CA THR A 230 -31.23 -1.27 -16.28
C THR A 230 -29.76 -0.98 -16.07
N TYR A 231 -29.45 0.29 -15.86
CA TYR A 231 -28.08 0.79 -15.74
C TYR A 231 -27.96 1.70 -14.52
N SER A 232 -26.83 1.63 -13.84
CA SER A 232 -26.62 2.32 -12.56
C SER A 232 -25.73 3.54 -12.64
N GLY A 233 -25.02 3.74 -13.76
CA GLY A 233 -24.03 4.79 -13.88
C GLY A 233 -22.80 4.52 -13.00
N LEU A 234 -22.42 3.26 -12.84
CA LEU A 234 -21.24 2.90 -12.02
C LEU A 234 -19.98 3.52 -12.59
N CYS A 235 -19.32 4.35 -11.78
CA CYS A 235 -18.00 4.91 -12.07
C CYS A 235 -17.02 4.51 -10.98
N ALA A 236 -15.84 4.03 -11.34
CA ALA A 236 -14.83 3.60 -10.37
C ALA A 236 -13.40 3.87 -10.85
N VAL A 237 -12.53 4.16 -9.88
CA VAL A 237 -11.07 4.28 -10.08
C VAL A 237 -10.37 3.34 -9.11
N THR A 238 -9.47 2.51 -9.64
CA THR A 238 -8.69 1.56 -8.85
C THR A 238 -7.20 1.65 -9.15
N GLU A 239 -6.36 1.29 -8.17
CA GLU A 239 -4.90 1.32 -8.24
C GLU A 239 -4.34 0.15 -7.43
N LEU A 240 -3.51 -0.71 -8.06
CA LEU A 240 -2.84 -1.84 -7.39
C LEU A 240 -3.77 -2.68 -6.47
N GLY A 241 -5.01 -2.90 -6.90
CA GLY A 241 -5.99 -3.64 -6.12
C GLY A 241 -6.68 -2.86 -5.00
N ARG A 242 -6.59 -1.53 -5.01
CA ARG A 242 -7.33 -0.63 -4.10
C ARG A 242 -8.38 0.12 -4.88
N ILE A 243 -9.59 0.23 -4.36
CA ILE A 243 -10.62 1.12 -4.89
C ILE A 243 -10.35 2.50 -4.28
N LEU A 244 -10.03 3.48 -5.13
CA LEU A 244 -9.76 4.86 -4.70
C LEU A 244 -11.03 5.71 -4.70
N ALA A 245 -11.89 5.50 -5.70
CA ALA A 245 -13.20 6.10 -5.79
C ALA A 245 -14.16 5.12 -6.47
N CYS A 246 -15.40 5.04 -5.98
CA CYS A 246 -16.45 4.22 -6.56
C CYS A 246 -17.81 4.82 -6.20
N LYS A 247 -18.67 5.01 -7.21
CA LYS A 247 -20.00 5.55 -7.03
C LYS A 247 -20.97 4.99 -8.07
N GLU A 248 -22.22 4.81 -7.66
CA GLU A 248 -23.29 4.22 -8.45
C GLU A 248 -24.60 4.91 -8.07
N ASP A 249 -24.95 6.02 -8.78
CA ASP A 249 -26.14 6.82 -8.48
C ASP A 249 -26.88 7.35 -9.72
N GLY A 250 -26.69 6.67 -10.86
CA GLY A 250 -27.42 6.92 -12.11
C GLY A 250 -26.79 7.95 -13.04
N CYS A 251 -26.46 9.14 -12.55
CA CYS A 251 -25.67 10.16 -13.25
C CYS A 251 -24.44 10.46 -12.41
N THR A 252 -23.36 9.76 -12.69
CA THR A 252 -22.20 9.69 -11.80
C THR A 252 -21.02 10.46 -12.35
N TYR A 253 -20.27 11.08 -11.46
CA TYR A 253 -18.94 11.63 -11.70
C TYR A 253 -18.07 11.34 -10.48
N VAL A 254 -16.93 10.73 -10.68
CA VAL A 254 -15.91 10.52 -9.66
C VAL A 254 -14.56 11.00 -10.16
N SER A 255 -13.79 11.69 -9.33
CA SER A 255 -12.41 12.07 -9.60
C SER A 255 -11.50 11.73 -8.42
N THR A 256 -10.26 11.34 -8.70
CA THR A 256 -9.22 11.06 -7.70
C THR A 256 -7.85 11.07 -8.38
N GLU A 257 -6.79 10.84 -7.62
CA GLU A 257 -5.43 10.81 -8.14
C GLU A 257 -4.89 9.37 -8.15
N LEU A 258 -4.36 8.93 -9.32
CA LEU A 258 -3.53 7.73 -9.46
C LEU A 258 -2.06 8.06 -9.18
N ASP A 259 -1.34 7.13 -8.58
CA ASP A 259 0.11 7.24 -8.38
C ASP A 259 0.85 6.38 -9.40
N ILE A 260 1.30 7.00 -10.50
CA ILE A 260 2.00 6.31 -11.59
C ILE A 260 3.37 5.79 -11.14
N GLU A 261 4.11 6.55 -10.34
CA GLU A 261 5.40 6.09 -9.81
C GLU A 261 5.26 4.84 -8.92
N LEU A 262 4.18 4.75 -8.12
CA LEU A 262 3.89 3.58 -7.31
C LEU A 262 3.69 2.33 -8.18
N MET A 263 2.96 2.45 -9.28
CA MET A 263 2.74 1.35 -10.22
C MET A 263 4.03 0.93 -10.91
N VAL A 264 4.85 1.87 -11.36
CA VAL A 264 6.16 1.61 -11.97
C VAL A 264 7.12 0.97 -10.95
N ALA A 265 7.13 1.44 -9.70
CA ALA A 265 7.93 0.85 -8.64
C ALA A 265 7.51 -0.60 -8.35
N ALA A 266 6.21 -0.90 -8.37
CA ALA A 266 5.70 -2.25 -8.23
C ALA A 266 6.16 -3.16 -9.39
N ARG A 267 6.06 -2.69 -10.64
CA ARG A 267 6.52 -3.42 -11.84
C ARG A 267 8.03 -3.67 -11.81
N ARG A 268 8.83 -2.70 -11.38
CA ARG A 268 10.29 -2.82 -11.26
C ARG A 268 10.72 -3.94 -10.30
N LYS A 269 9.92 -4.20 -9.27
CA LYS A 269 10.15 -5.29 -8.30
C LYS A 269 9.60 -6.64 -8.77
N ALA A 270 8.65 -6.65 -9.70
CA ALA A 270 7.99 -7.86 -10.17
C ALA A 270 8.85 -8.59 -11.21
N LYS A 271 9.29 -9.82 -10.90
CA LYS A 271 10.12 -10.65 -11.79
C LYS A 271 9.35 -11.25 -12.97
N ASN A 272 8.04 -11.31 -12.86
CA ASN A 272 7.13 -11.94 -13.84
C ASN A 272 6.38 -10.89 -14.70
N PHE A 273 6.78 -9.63 -14.65
CA PHE A 273 6.20 -8.56 -15.44
C PHE A 273 7.18 -8.19 -16.55
N GLU A 274 7.20 -8.98 -17.62
CA GLU A 274 8.07 -8.79 -18.78
C GLU A 274 7.27 -8.21 -19.95
N GLY A 275 7.95 -7.51 -20.86
CA GLY A 275 7.32 -6.82 -21.98
C GLY A 275 6.52 -7.72 -22.93
N CYS A 276 5.63 -7.11 -23.69
CA CYS A 276 4.84 -7.77 -24.73
C CYS A 276 5.66 -7.95 -26.02
N ALA A 277 5.45 -9.05 -26.71
CA ALA A 277 6.03 -9.27 -28.06
C ALA A 277 5.26 -8.57 -29.19
N CYS A 278 4.08 -8.01 -28.90
CA CYS A 278 3.26 -7.29 -29.89
C CYS A 278 3.75 -5.86 -30.07
N GLU A 279 3.75 -5.39 -31.31
CA GLU A 279 4.01 -3.99 -31.62
C GLU A 279 2.75 -3.14 -31.33
N TYR A 280 2.95 -2.04 -30.63
CA TYR A 280 1.94 -1.01 -30.39
C TYR A 280 2.33 0.28 -31.08
N THR A 281 1.33 1.04 -31.50
CA THR A 281 1.55 2.39 -32.02
C THR A 281 1.31 3.38 -30.88
N GLU A 282 2.32 4.21 -30.62
CA GLU A 282 2.29 5.24 -29.57
C GLU A 282 1.85 6.59 -30.15
N LEU A 283 0.91 7.26 -29.48
CA LEU A 283 0.34 8.55 -29.85
C LEU A 283 0.55 9.53 -28.68
N GLY A 284 1.28 10.61 -28.94
CA GLY A 284 1.61 11.60 -27.91
C GLY A 284 0.43 12.50 -27.54
N TRP A 285 0.32 12.86 -26.25
CA TRP A 285 -0.63 13.85 -25.73
C TRP A 285 -0.08 14.57 -24.50
N GLY A 286 -0.73 15.69 -24.13
CA GLY A 286 -0.41 16.47 -22.95
C GLY A 286 0.76 17.44 -23.16
N GLU A 287 0.64 18.65 -22.63
CA GLU A 287 1.59 19.74 -22.84
C GLU A 287 2.26 20.22 -21.56
N GLU A 288 1.59 20.09 -20.39
CA GLU A 288 2.07 20.68 -19.14
C GLU A 288 2.30 19.66 -18.03
N LEU A 289 3.49 19.70 -17.43
CA LEU A 289 3.81 19.01 -16.18
C LEU A 289 3.40 19.87 -14.98
N ALA A 290 2.11 19.94 -14.71
CA ALA A 290 1.58 20.68 -13.57
C ALA A 290 1.65 19.88 -12.26
N GLU A 291 1.69 20.59 -11.12
CA GLU A 291 1.53 19.96 -9.81
C GLU A 291 0.07 19.54 -9.61
N THR A 292 -0.14 18.29 -9.20
CA THR A 292 -1.48 17.75 -8.92
C THR A 292 -1.88 18.08 -7.49
N THR A 293 -3.03 18.75 -7.32
CA THR A 293 -3.64 18.91 -6.00
C THR A 293 -4.19 17.55 -5.55
N LEU A 294 -3.68 17.04 -4.44
CA LEU A 294 -4.09 15.75 -3.89
C LEU A 294 -5.34 15.90 -3.04
N THR A 295 -6.38 15.13 -3.36
CA THR A 295 -7.66 15.10 -2.65
C THR A 295 -7.90 13.76 -1.94
N ARG A 296 -7.17 12.72 -2.33
CA ARG A 296 -7.26 11.40 -1.68
C ARG A 296 -6.59 11.42 -0.30
N PRO A 297 -7.15 10.71 0.69
CA PRO A 297 -6.53 10.64 2.01
C PRO A 297 -5.28 9.75 2.00
N PHE A 298 -4.27 10.15 2.79
CA PHE A 298 -3.10 9.33 3.10
C PHE A 298 -3.16 8.98 4.60
N GLY A 299 -3.25 7.68 4.90
CA GLY A 299 -3.38 7.21 6.28
C GLY A 299 -2.07 7.33 7.05
N LYS A 300 -2.15 7.76 8.32
CA LYS A 300 -1.00 7.83 9.25
C LYS A 300 -0.38 6.47 9.56
N TYR A 301 -1.13 5.39 9.38
CA TYR A 301 -0.73 4.02 9.74
C TYR A 301 -0.79 3.08 8.53
N PRO A 302 0.21 3.11 7.62
CA PRO A 302 0.15 2.36 6.36
C PRO A 302 0.13 0.84 6.53
N TYR A 303 0.60 0.31 7.67
CA TYR A 303 0.62 -1.11 8.00
C TYR A 303 -0.61 -1.59 8.76
N ARG A 304 -1.56 -0.71 9.06
CA ARG A 304 -2.80 -1.04 9.77
C ARG A 304 -4.00 -0.88 8.86
N PRO A 305 -5.05 -1.71 8.99
CA PRO A 305 -6.32 -1.47 8.33
C PRO A 305 -6.89 -0.10 8.70
N ALA A 306 -7.46 0.59 7.70
CA ALA A 306 -8.13 1.89 7.93
C ALA A 306 -9.52 1.70 8.56
N ASP A 307 -10.19 0.56 8.31
CA ASP A 307 -11.52 0.24 8.84
C ASP A 307 -11.39 -0.53 10.15
N GLU A 308 -12.10 -0.09 11.19
CA GLU A 308 -12.13 -0.73 12.50
C GLU A 308 -12.66 -2.18 12.45
N LYS A 309 -13.59 -2.49 11.53
CA LYS A 309 -14.08 -3.86 11.33
C LYS A 309 -12.99 -4.83 10.88
N ASP A 310 -12.04 -4.34 10.10
CA ASP A 310 -10.92 -5.13 9.61
C ASP A 310 -9.77 -5.23 10.64
N TYR A 311 -9.74 -4.33 11.61
CA TYR A 311 -8.71 -4.22 12.63
C TYR A 311 -8.57 -5.51 13.47
N HIS A 312 -9.66 -5.98 14.09
CA HIS A 312 -9.64 -7.21 14.89
C HIS A 312 -9.31 -8.45 14.04
N ALA A 313 -9.84 -8.51 12.82
CA ALA A 313 -9.55 -9.62 11.90
C ALA A 313 -8.06 -9.65 11.52
N ALA A 314 -7.47 -8.49 11.25
CA ALA A 314 -6.05 -8.37 10.93
C ALA A 314 -5.16 -8.71 12.14
N ALA A 315 -5.45 -8.18 13.33
CA ALA A 315 -4.71 -8.44 14.56
C ALA A 315 -4.73 -9.93 14.93
N LYS A 316 -5.93 -10.56 14.89
CA LYS A 316 -6.08 -12.00 15.10
C LYS A 316 -5.26 -12.83 14.12
N ARG A 317 -5.26 -12.44 12.84
CA ARG A 317 -4.48 -13.12 11.81
C ARG A 317 -2.99 -12.98 12.05
N LEU A 318 -2.51 -11.80 12.41
CA LEU A 318 -1.10 -11.55 12.74
C LEU A 318 -0.64 -12.42 13.91
N LEU A 319 -1.37 -12.41 15.03
CA LEU A 319 -1.06 -13.25 16.19
C LEU A 319 -0.96 -14.73 15.81
N HIS A 320 -1.92 -15.21 15.00
CA HIS A 320 -1.90 -16.60 14.53
C HIS A 320 -0.70 -16.90 13.63
N MET A 321 -0.33 -15.99 12.72
CA MET A 321 0.83 -16.16 11.84
C MET A 321 2.13 -16.23 12.63
N GLN A 322 2.33 -15.33 13.61
CA GLN A 322 3.50 -15.28 14.47
C GLN A 322 3.61 -16.55 15.33
N ALA A 323 2.53 -16.94 15.98
CA ALA A 323 2.48 -18.17 16.79
C ALA A 323 2.73 -19.44 15.94
N SER A 324 2.10 -19.53 14.76
CA SER A 324 2.30 -20.67 13.83
C SER A 324 3.75 -20.80 13.37
N ALA A 325 4.42 -19.68 13.12
CA ALA A 325 5.82 -19.66 12.72
C ALA A 325 6.74 -20.17 13.85
N LEU A 326 6.50 -19.72 15.09
CA LEU A 326 7.22 -20.22 16.27
C LEU A 326 6.95 -21.72 16.49
N VAL A 327 5.70 -22.17 16.41
CA VAL A 327 5.31 -23.60 16.50
C VAL A 327 6.12 -24.43 15.49
N ARG A 328 6.18 -23.99 14.23
CA ARG A 328 6.94 -24.72 13.21
C ARG A 328 8.43 -24.81 13.54
N ARG A 329 9.03 -23.72 14.03
CA ARG A 329 10.44 -23.69 14.44
C ARG A 329 10.69 -24.66 15.60
N MET A 330 9.86 -24.61 16.64
CA MET A 330 10.00 -25.47 17.82
C MET A 330 9.81 -26.96 17.46
N GLN A 331 8.78 -27.30 16.69
CA GLN A 331 8.53 -28.68 16.24
C GLN A 331 9.67 -29.24 15.41
N TYR A 332 10.21 -28.46 14.47
CA TYR A 332 11.32 -28.90 13.62
C TYR A 332 12.57 -29.20 14.43
N ALA A 333 12.88 -28.37 15.41
CA ALA A 333 14.06 -28.52 16.28
C ALA A 333 13.83 -29.45 17.48
N GLY A 334 12.61 -29.97 17.68
CA GLY A 334 12.27 -30.85 18.80
C GLY A 334 12.23 -30.13 20.15
N LEU A 335 11.97 -28.81 20.16
CA LEU A 335 12.01 -27.96 21.34
C LEU A 335 10.64 -27.88 22.02
N LYS A 336 10.61 -27.84 23.36
CA LYS A 336 9.36 -27.74 24.12
C LYS A 336 9.27 -26.47 24.95
N HIS A 337 10.38 -25.79 25.22
CA HIS A 337 10.42 -24.60 26.07
C HIS A 337 10.74 -23.36 25.23
N SER A 338 10.04 -22.26 25.51
CA SER A 338 10.38 -20.92 25.01
C SER A 338 10.82 -20.03 26.17
N VAL A 339 11.89 -19.25 25.94
CA VAL A 339 12.44 -18.31 26.90
C VAL A 339 12.38 -16.93 26.30
N VAL A 340 11.74 -16.00 26.99
CA VAL A 340 11.58 -14.63 26.51
C VAL A 340 11.95 -13.63 27.60
N GLY A 341 12.76 -12.63 27.25
CA GLY A 341 13.07 -11.51 28.13
C GLY A 341 11.89 -10.53 28.17
N ILE A 342 11.42 -10.20 29.37
CA ILE A 342 10.29 -9.28 29.53
C ILE A 342 10.74 -8.02 30.25
N SER A 343 10.61 -6.87 29.56
CA SER A 343 10.89 -5.55 30.12
C SER A 343 9.63 -4.87 30.69
N GLY A 344 8.44 -5.31 30.30
CA GLY A 344 7.18 -4.63 30.55
C GLY A 344 6.80 -3.64 29.44
N GLY A 345 7.60 -3.56 28.38
CA GLY A 345 7.28 -2.84 27.14
C GLY A 345 6.39 -3.67 26.21
N VAL A 346 5.79 -2.98 25.23
CA VAL A 346 4.79 -3.58 24.33
C VAL A 346 5.33 -4.75 23.50
N ASP A 347 6.61 -4.70 23.08
CA ASP A 347 7.24 -5.71 22.21
C ASP A 347 7.46 -7.02 22.94
N SER A 348 8.06 -6.97 24.12
CA SER A 348 8.24 -8.14 24.99
C SER A 348 6.89 -8.72 25.47
N THR A 349 5.89 -7.86 25.67
CA THR A 349 4.52 -8.27 25.98
C THR A 349 3.90 -9.06 24.82
N LEU A 350 4.03 -8.60 23.59
CA LEU A 350 3.56 -9.36 22.42
C LEU A 350 4.31 -10.69 22.29
N ALA A 351 5.63 -10.69 22.48
CA ALA A 351 6.41 -11.92 22.38
C ALA A 351 5.98 -13.00 23.39
N VAL A 352 5.67 -12.64 24.66
CA VAL A 352 5.16 -13.61 25.63
C VAL A 352 3.75 -14.09 25.28
N ILE A 353 2.89 -13.22 24.75
CA ILE A 353 1.56 -13.61 24.24
C ILE A 353 1.69 -14.65 23.11
N ILE A 354 2.60 -14.41 22.16
CA ILE A 354 2.87 -15.33 21.05
C ILE A 354 3.41 -16.67 21.57
N CYS A 355 4.33 -16.67 22.55
CA CYS A 355 4.85 -17.89 23.16
C CYS A 355 3.73 -18.69 23.84
N ALA A 356 2.82 -18.04 24.57
CA ALA A 356 1.68 -18.68 25.22
C ALA A 356 0.70 -19.29 24.18
N GLU A 357 0.41 -18.56 23.09
CA GLU A 357 -0.44 -19.09 22.02
C GLU A 357 0.24 -20.25 21.27
N ALA A 358 1.56 -20.18 21.04
CA ALA A 358 2.33 -21.27 20.45
C ALA A 358 2.33 -22.53 21.32
N ALA A 359 2.54 -22.40 22.64
CA ALA A 359 2.45 -23.51 23.59
C ALA A 359 1.06 -24.18 23.57
N LYS A 360 0.00 -23.37 23.56
CA LYS A 360 -1.38 -23.83 23.42
C LYS A 360 -1.61 -24.57 22.08
N MET A 361 -1.14 -24.05 20.96
CA MET A 361 -1.23 -24.70 19.65
C MET A 361 -0.49 -26.03 19.59
N MET A 362 0.61 -26.16 20.33
CA MET A 362 1.38 -27.41 20.45
C MET A 362 0.80 -28.39 21.48
N GLY A 363 -0.22 -28.00 22.25
CA GLY A 363 -0.76 -28.80 23.35
C GLY A 363 0.21 -28.95 24.53
N LEU A 364 1.14 -28.01 24.67
CA LEU A 364 2.11 -28.01 25.79
C LEU A 364 1.50 -27.30 27.01
N PRO A 365 1.96 -27.67 28.22
CA PRO A 365 1.63 -26.93 29.44
C PRO A 365 2.08 -25.46 29.33
N LYS A 366 1.32 -24.55 29.96
CA LYS A 366 1.61 -23.09 29.88
C LYS A 366 2.96 -22.73 30.53
N ASP A 367 3.40 -23.48 31.54
CA ASP A 367 4.66 -23.31 32.25
C ASP A 367 5.91 -23.70 31.43
N THR A 368 5.72 -24.21 30.20
CA THR A 368 6.80 -24.37 29.22
C THR A 368 7.26 -23.02 28.63
N VAL A 369 6.49 -21.95 28.84
CA VAL A 369 6.92 -20.58 28.56
C VAL A 369 7.62 -20.03 29.80
N THR A 370 8.88 -19.62 29.65
CA THR A 370 9.66 -18.98 30.72
C THR A 370 9.85 -17.50 30.38
N ALA A 371 9.21 -16.66 31.16
CA ALA A 371 9.32 -15.20 31.06
C ALA A 371 10.36 -14.70 32.08
N VAL A 372 11.41 -14.03 31.62
CA VAL A 372 12.53 -13.62 32.48
C VAL A 372 12.59 -12.11 32.55
N THR A 373 12.35 -11.53 33.72
CA THR A 373 12.64 -10.11 33.96
C THR A 373 13.99 -9.95 34.64
N MET A 374 14.80 -9.04 34.10
CA MET A 374 16.17 -8.85 34.54
C MET A 374 16.40 -7.37 34.93
N PRO A 375 15.93 -7.00 36.14
CA PRO A 375 16.15 -5.64 36.63
C PRO A 375 17.64 -5.30 36.67
N CYS A 376 17.94 -4.04 36.32
CA CYS A 376 19.24 -3.41 36.44
C CYS A 376 19.03 -1.93 36.78
N PHE A 377 19.99 -1.10 36.53
CA PHE A 377 20.04 0.31 36.97
C PHE A 377 18.88 1.18 36.44
N GLY A 378 18.25 0.82 35.32
CA GLY A 378 17.21 1.62 34.63
C GLY A 378 15.77 1.13 34.79
N THR A 379 15.54 -0.04 35.42
CA THR A 379 14.21 -0.67 35.50
C THR A 379 13.32 0.06 36.48
N THR A 380 12.07 0.40 36.09
CA THR A 380 11.07 1.01 36.96
C THR A 380 10.16 -0.02 37.62
N ASP A 381 9.55 0.30 38.77
CA ASP A 381 8.63 -0.61 39.46
C ASP A 381 7.37 -0.88 38.64
N ARG A 382 6.88 0.10 37.86
CA ARG A 382 5.69 -0.03 36.99
C ARG A 382 5.91 -1.08 35.91
N THR A 383 6.96 -0.94 35.12
CA THR A 383 7.27 -1.84 34.02
C THR A 383 7.56 -3.26 34.51
N LYS A 384 8.31 -3.40 35.62
CA LYS A 384 8.53 -4.70 36.27
C LYS A 384 7.22 -5.35 36.70
N SER A 385 6.28 -4.59 37.28
CA SER A 385 4.99 -5.11 37.74
C SER A 385 4.15 -5.58 36.54
N ASN A 386 4.06 -4.81 35.48
CA ASN A 386 3.32 -5.18 34.27
C ASN A 386 3.89 -6.46 33.63
N ALA A 387 5.22 -6.55 33.51
CA ALA A 387 5.88 -7.73 32.97
C ALA A 387 5.49 -9.00 33.74
N ILE A 388 5.49 -8.94 35.08
CA ILE A 388 5.12 -10.07 35.96
C ILE A 388 3.64 -10.40 35.81
N ILE A 389 2.74 -9.42 35.94
CA ILE A 389 1.29 -9.63 35.89
C ILE A 389 0.89 -10.27 34.56
N VAL A 390 1.30 -9.70 33.42
CA VAL A 390 0.97 -10.23 32.09
C VAL A 390 1.43 -11.69 31.96
N SER A 391 2.67 -11.99 32.38
CA SER A 391 3.24 -13.32 32.23
C SER A 391 2.53 -14.36 33.12
N GLU A 392 2.20 -14.02 34.38
CA GLU A 392 1.47 -14.88 35.30
C GLU A 392 0.04 -15.16 34.82
N GLN A 393 -0.68 -14.14 34.32
CA GLN A 393 -2.03 -14.31 33.78
C GLN A 393 -2.04 -15.21 32.54
N LEU A 394 -1.00 -15.14 31.70
CA LEU A 394 -0.82 -16.05 30.57
C LEU A 394 -0.42 -17.48 31.02
N GLY A 395 -0.04 -17.66 32.27
CA GLY A 395 0.37 -18.94 32.87
C GLY A 395 1.84 -19.30 32.64
N ALA A 396 2.66 -18.35 32.22
CA ALA A 396 4.10 -18.56 32.05
C ALA A 396 4.83 -18.68 33.39
N THR A 397 5.97 -19.39 33.42
CA THR A 397 6.89 -19.41 34.54
C THR A 397 7.69 -18.11 34.59
N VAL A 398 7.50 -17.30 35.63
CA VAL A 398 8.21 -16.03 35.77
C VAL A 398 9.51 -16.23 36.56
N ARG A 399 10.61 -15.71 36.04
CA ARG A 399 11.91 -15.63 36.74
C ARG A 399 12.34 -14.17 36.84
N VAL A 400 12.76 -13.79 38.05
CA VAL A 400 13.34 -12.45 38.32
C VAL A 400 14.83 -12.64 38.62
N ILE A 401 15.69 -12.08 37.78
CA ILE A 401 17.15 -12.21 37.90
C ILE A 401 17.75 -10.81 37.92
N ASP A 402 18.24 -10.37 39.07
CA ASP A 402 18.98 -9.11 39.19
C ASP A 402 20.37 -9.29 38.55
N ILE A 403 20.67 -8.46 37.56
CA ILE A 403 21.93 -8.52 36.81
C ILE A 403 22.93 -7.42 37.21
N GLY A 404 22.60 -6.61 38.20
CA GLY A 404 23.44 -5.48 38.60
C GLY A 404 24.85 -5.86 39.00
N GLU A 405 25.01 -6.96 39.78
CA GLU A 405 26.34 -7.42 40.18
C GLU A 405 27.19 -7.95 39.03
N SER A 406 26.59 -8.71 38.12
CA SER A 406 27.26 -9.21 36.89
C SER A 406 27.74 -8.07 36.01
N VAL A 407 26.89 -7.07 35.76
CA VAL A 407 27.24 -5.89 34.99
C VAL A 407 28.34 -5.07 35.68
N MET A 408 28.27 -4.90 36.99
CA MET A 408 29.34 -4.22 37.75
C MET A 408 30.67 -4.98 37.70
N GLN A 409 30.64 -6.31 37.73
CA GLN A 409 31.84 -7.12 37.54
C GLN A 409 32.40 -6.95 36.13
N HIS A 410 31.53 -6.99 35.11
CA HIS A 410 31.94 -6.74 33.71
C HIS A 410 32.58 -5.36 33.52
N PHE A 411 32.04 -4.30 34.15
CA PHE A 411 32.66 -2.97 34.11
C PHE A 411 34.08 -2.97 34.68
N LYS A 412 34.33 -3.70 35.80
CA LYS A 412 35.67 -3.85 36.35
C LYS A 412 36.63 -4.57 35.39
N ASP A 413 36.13 -5.61 34.72
CA ASP A 413 36.94 -6.44 33.82
C ASP A 413 37.40 -5.70 32.58
N ILE A 414 36.63 -4.65 32.14
CA ILE A 414 36.92 -3.81 30.97
C ILE A 414 37.42 -2.41 31.35
N ASP A 415 37.75 -2.15 32.63
CA ASP A 415 38.19 -0.83 33.13
C ASP A 415 37.20 0.31 32.82
N HIS A 416 35.88 0.03 32.80
CA HIS A 416 34.84 1.04 32.57
C HIS A 416 34.41 1.67 33.92
N ASP A 417 34.35 3.03 33.93
CA ASP A 417 33.82 3.77 35.06
C ASP A 417 32.28 3.71 35.09
N PRO A 418 31.65 3.12 36.13
CA PRO A 418 30.18 3.02 36.22
C PRO A 418 29.43 4.36 36.25
N GLU A 419 30.10 5.46 36.60
CA GLU A 419 29.51 6.80 36.56
C GLU A 419 29.47 7.37 35.12
N ASN A 420 30.24 6.82 34.20
CA ASN A 420 30.22 7.18 32.80
C ASN A 420 29.09 6.43 32.05
N ARG A 421 27.92 7.03 31.98
CA ARG A 421 26.68 6.48 31.39
C ARG A 421 26.67 6.60 29.87
N ASN A 422 27.71 6.17 29.21
CA ASN A 422 27.85 6.17 27.75
C ASN A 422 27.30 4.87 27.12
N VAL A 423 27.51 4.69 25.82
CA VAL A 423 27.09 3.51 25.06
C VAL A 423 27.63 2.17 25.62
N VAL A 424 28.77 2.18 26.33
CA VAL A 424 29.32 0.98 26.97
C VAL A 424 28.45 0.56 28.16
N TYR A 425 28.04 1.55 28.97
CA TYR A 425 27.13 1.36 30.10
C TYR A 425 25.79 0.74 29.69
N GLU A 426 25.20 1.23 28.61
CA GLU A 426 23.93 0.72 28.08
C GLU A 426 24.09 -0.67 27.45
N ASN A 427 25.06 -0.83 26.56
CA ASN A 427 25.25 -2.06 25.80
C ASN A 427 25.68 -3.26 26.66
N ALA A 428 26.42 -3.05 27.73
CA ALA A 428 26.81 -4.11 28.66
C ALA A 428 25.57 -4.74 29.31
N GLN A 429 24.61 -3.93 29.76
CA GLN A 429 23.35 -4.42 30.34
C GLN A 429 22.53 -5.24 29.35
N ALA A 430 22.41 -4.76 28.10
CA ALA A 430 21.64 -5.45 27.06
C ALA A 430 22.26 -6.82 26.71
N ARG A 431 23.59 -6.89 26.57
CA ARG A 431 24.29 -8.15 26.25
C ARG A 431 24.23 -9.15 27.39
N GLU A 432 24.33 -8.71 28.66
CA GLU A 432 24.19 -9.57 29.85
C GLU A 432 22.82 -10.24 29.84
N ARG A 433 21.75 -9.50 29.55
CA ARG A 433 20.40 -10.06 29.44
C ARG A 433 20.32 -11.15 28.38
N THR A 434 20.85 -10.90 27.20
CA THR A 434 20.82 -11.84 26.08
C THR A 434 21.58 -13.13 26.38
N GLN A 435 22.77 -13.03 26.97
CA GLN A 435 23.56 -14.20 27.41
C GLN A 435 22.76 -15.08 28.38
N ILE A 436 22.17 -14.48 29.41
CA ILE A 436 21.36 -15.20 30.40
C ILE A 436 20.17 -15.93 29.75
N LEU A 437 19.45 -15.26 28.83
CA LEU A 437 18.31 -15.84 28.14
C LEU A 437 18.70 -17.06 27.29
N MET A 438 19.80 -16.97 26.56
CA MET A 438 20.32 -18.07 25.74
C MET A 438 20.76 -19.26 26.61
N ASP A 439 21.46 -18.99 27.70
CA ASP A 439 21.92 -20.03 28.60
C ASP A 439 20.76 -20.72 29.35
N ILE A 440 19.71 -19.97 29.71
CA ILE A 440 18.47 -20.58 30.26
C ILE A 440 17.82 -21.49 29.21
N ALA A 441 17.72 -21.04 27.95
CA ALA A 441 17.16 -21.86 26.89
C ALA A 441 17.96 -23.15 26.65
N ASN A 442 19.28 -23.06 26.68
CA ASN A 442 20.17 -24.22 26.56
C ASN A 442 20.10 -25.18 27.79
N GLY A 443 19.67 -24.69 28.94
CA GLY A 443 19.57 -25.47 30.16
C GLY A 443 18.41 -26.46 30.21
N PHE A 444 17.43 -26.38 29.29
CA PHE A 444 16.30 -27.32 29.24
C PHE A 444 16.70 -28.66 28.62
N ALA A 445 16.53 -29.77 29.39
CA ALA A 445 16.91 -31.11 28.95
C ALA A 445 16.14 -31.59 27.69
N ASP A 446 14.91 -31.15 27.49
CA ASP A 446 14.04 -31.46 26.35
C ASP A 446 13.94 -30.32 25.36
N GLY A 447 14.90 -29.40 25.41
CA GLY A 447 15.15 -28.35 24.44
C GLY A 447 14.37 -27.06 24.67
N GLY A 448 15.08 -25.94 24.64
CA GLY A 448 14.54 -24.59 24.75
C GLY A 448 15.01 -23.68 23.64
N ILE A 449 14.26 -22.61 23.40
CA ILE A 449 14.56 -21.57 22.41
C ILE A 449 14.44 -20.19 23.05
N HIS A 450 15.45 -19.36 22.86
CA HIS A 450 15.35 -17.93 23.19
C HIS A 450 14.59 -17.20 22.06
N VAL A 451 13.48 -16.57 22.42
CA VAL A 451 12.59 -15.84 21.52
C VAL A 451 12.90 -14.35 21.61
N GLY A 452 13.18 -13.73 20.46
CA GLY A 452 13.43 -12.30 20.30
C GLY A 452 12.15 -11.46 20.37
N THR A 453 12.33 -10.20 20.67
CA THR A 453 11.24 -9.26 20.91
C THR A 453 11.30 -8.00 20.05
N GLU A 454 12.39 -7.79 19.30
CA GLU A 454 12.61 -6.62 18.46
C GLU A 454 11.64 -6.56 17.29
N ASP A 455 11.16 -5.38 16.95
CA ASP A 455 10.27 -5.20 15.82
C ASP A 455 10.94 -4.59 14.57
N MET A 456 10.22 -4.57 13.47
CA MET A 456 10.73 -4.09 12.18
C MET A 456 11.06 -2.59 12.18
N SER A 457 10.34 -1.78 12.98
CA SER A 457 10.59 -0.33 13.10
C SER A 457 11.92 -0.07 13.80
N GLU A 458 12.19 -0.80 14.89
CA GLU A 458 13.47 -0.73 15.62
C GLU A 458 14.64 -1.25 14.77
N PHE A 459 14.43 -2.32 14.01
CA PHE A 459 15.43 -2.78 13.05
C PHE A 459 15.70 -1.78 11.92
N ALA A 460 14.69 -1.08 11.42
CA ALA A 460 14.86 -0.06 10.38
C ALA A 460 15.77 1.07 10.85
N ASP A 461 15.54 1.57 12.05
CA ASP A 461 16.34 2.62 12.69
C ASP A 461 17.63 2.11 13.33
N GLY A 462 17.77 0.78 13.49
CA GLY A 462 18.83 0.15 14.27
C GLY A 462 18.83 0.61 15.73
N TRP A 463 17.64 0.83 16.29
CA TRP A 463 17.45 1.23 17.69
C TRP A 463 17.50 0.01 18.62
N CYS A 464 18.63 -0.63 18.66
CA CYS A 464 18.93 -1.83 19.44
C CYS A 464 20.43 -1.92 19.72
N THR A 465 20.81 -2.69 20.73
CA THR A 465 22.20 -2.99 21.01
C THR A 465 22.69 -4.15 20.15
N TYR A 466 23.69 -3.91 19.29
CA TYR A 466 24.31 -4.96 18.47
C TYR A 466 24.74 -6.16 19.31
N ASN A 467 24.27 -7.36 18.98
CA ASN A 467 24.47 -8.60 19.73
C ASN A 467 24.04 -8.52 21.22
N GLY A 468 23.06 -7.66 21.50
CA GLY A 468 22.33 -7.63 22.76
C GLY A 468 20.88 -8.02 22.53
N ASP A 469 19.94 -7.12 22.83
CA ASP A 469 18.51 -7.24 22.53
C ASP A 469 18.23 -7.52 21.04
N HIS A 470 19.07 -7.02 20.17
CA HIS A 470 19.05 -7.19 18.72
C HIS A 470 19.11 -8.66 18.24
N ILE A 471 19.58 -9.63 19.03
CA ILE A 471 19.80 -11.01 18.58
C ILE A 471 19.09 -12.04 19.45
N SER A 472 18.57 -13.08 18.80
CA SER A 472 17.88 -14.20 19.44
C SER A 472 18.01 -15.49 18.60
N MET A 473 17.50 -16.60 19.08
CA MET A 473 17.45 -17.85 18.30
C MET A 473 16.31 -17.84 17.30
N TYR A 474 15.24 -17.06 17.55
CA TYR A 474 14.12 -16.82 16.66
C TYR A 474 13.36 -15.57 17.11
N ASP A 475 13.09 -14.65 16.22
CA ASP A 475 12.38 -13.42 16.55
C ASP A 475 10.96 -13.41 15.98
N VAL A 476 9.97 -13.37 16.88
CA VAL A 476 8.56 -13.45 16.50
C VAL A 476 7.99 -12.12 16.01
N ASN A 477 8.64 -11.00 16.37
CA ASN A 477 8.20 -9.65 15.99
C ASN A 477 8.94 -9.08 14.77
N ALA A 478 9.98 -9.74 14.25
CA ALA A 478 10.87 -9.23 13.20
C ALA A 478 10.14 -8.74 11.93
N GLY A 479 8.94 -9.24 11.64
CA GLY A 479 8.11 -8.82 10.51
C GLY A 479 6.96 -7.88 10.87
N SER A 480 6.84 -7.44 12.13
CA SER A 480 5.82 -6.50 12.62
C SER A 480 6.43 -5.13 12.82
N THR A 481 5.74 -4.07 12.40
CA THR A 481 6.12 -2.71 12.82
C THR A 481 5.59 -2.40 14.23
N LYS A 482 6.11 -1.36 14.87
CA LYS A 482 5.67 -0.92 16.21
C LYS A 482 4.16 -0.70 16.26
N THR A 483 3.59 -0.08 15.24
CA THR A 483 2.14 0.14 15.18
C THR A 483 1.33 -1.15 15.02
N MET A 484 1.89 -2.18 14.37
CA MET A 484 1.30 -3.52 14.28
C MET A 484 1.40 -4.27 15.63
N VAL A 485 2.52 -4.16 16.32
CA VAL A 485 2.71 -4.74 17.69
C VAL A 485 1.64 -4.16 18.62
N GLN A 486 1.50 -2.85 18.67
CA GLN A 486 0.47 -2.17 19.48
C GLN A 486 -0.94 -2.62 19.09
N MET A 487 -1.21 -2.82 17.78
CA MET A 487 -2.49 -3.32 17.29
C MET A 487 -2.83 -4.70 17.85
N VAL A 488 -1.88 -5.63 17.85
CA VAL A 488 -2.12 -7.00 18.34
C VAL A 488 -2.30 -7.03 19.86
N VAL A 489 -1.46 -6.30 20.62
CA VAL A 489 -1.60 -6.20 22.07
C VAL A 489 -2.95 -5.61 22.47
N ARG A 490 -3.40 -4.53 21.78
CA ARG A 490 -4.73 -3.93 21.99
C ARG A 490 -5.85 -4.92 21.70
N TYR A 491 -5.77 -5.66 20.60
CA TYR A 491 -6.74 -6.70 20.26
C TYR A 491 -6.86 -7.74 21.37
N VAL A 492 -5.73 -8.21 21.94
CA VAL A 492 -5.76 -9.17 23.06
C VAL A 492 -6.39 -8.55 24.30
N ALA A 493 -6.06 -7.28 24.62
CA ALA A 493 -6.64 -6.56 25.76
C ALA A 493 -8.16 -6.41 25.63
N GLU A 494 -8.67 -6.13 24.44
CA GLU A 494 -10.09 -5.92 24.15
C GLU A 494 -10.90 -7.22 24.07
N THR A 495 -10.25 -8.37 23.81
CA THR A 495 -10.94 -9.64 23.56
C THR A 495 -10.73 -10.70 24.64
N THR A 496 -9.87 -10.49 25.61
CA THR A 496 -9.69 -11.41 26.75
C THR A 496 -10.82 -11.28 27.75
N ASP A 497 -11.27 -12.42 28.30
CA ASP A 497 -12.22 -12.46 29.42
C ASP A 497 -11.53 -12.19 30.78
N ASP A 498 -10.20 -12.21 30.83
CA ASP A 498 -9.41 -11.95 32.02
C ASP A 498 -9.21 -10.45 32.22
N LYS A 499 -9.93 -9.87 33.15
CA LYS A 499 -9.88 -8.44 33.44
C LYS A 499 -8.52 -7.96 33.94
N VAL A 500 -7.80 -8.80 34.73
CA VAL A 500 -6.49 -8.43 35.26
C VAL A 500 -5.48 -8.35 34.11
N LEU A 501 -5.54 -9.30 33.17
CA LEU A 501 -4.74 -9.28 31.96
C LEU A 501 -5.09 -8.05 31.09
N ALA A 502 -6.38 -7.79 30.87
CA ALA A 502 -6.82 -6.64 30.06
C ALA A 502 -6.30 -5.31 30.61
N ASP A 503 -6.49 -5.06 31.92
CA ASP A 503 -6.04 -3.85 32.60
C ASP A 503 -4.51 -3.68 32.51
N ALA A 504 -3.74 -4.76 32.70
CA ALA A 504 -2.28 -4.74 32.56
C ALA A 504 -1.83 -4.46 31.12
N LEU A 505 -2.50 -5.05 30.10
CA LEU A 505 -2.18 -4.81 28.71
C LEU A 505 -2.48 -3.36 28.27
N PHE A 506 -3.56 -2.76 28.77
CA PHE A 506 -3.84 -1.34 28.52
C PHE A 506 -2.78 -0.45 29.19
N ASP A 507 -2.34 -0.78 30.43
CA ASP A 507 -1.27 -0.02 31.09
C ASP A 507 0.08 -0.13 30.35
N VAL A 508 0.38 -1.29 29.74
CA VAL A 508 1.54 -1.47 28.85
C VAL A 508 1.43 -0.56 27.62
N LEU A 509 0.25 -0.49 26.99
CA LEU A 509 0.03 0.36 25.80
C LEU A 509 0.13 1.87 26.13
N ASP A 510 -0.22 2.26 27.34
CA ASP A 510 -0.12 3.66 27.82
C ASP A 510 1.27 4.02 28.37
N THR A 511 2.19 3.04 28.42
CA THR A 511 3.57 3.26 28.88
C THR A 511 4.44 3.74 27.70
N PRO A 512 5.15 4.87 27.82
CA PRO A 512 6.08 5.32 26.78
C PRO A 512 7.16 4.30 26.47
N VAL A 513 7.47 4.11 25.19
CA VAL A 513 8.54 3.19 24.77
C VAL A 513 9.91 3.72 25.23
N SER A 514 10.66 2.89 25.94
CA SER A 514 11.97 3.22 26.52
C SER A 514 12.88 2.00 26.57
N PRO A 515 14.18 2.16 26.28
CA PRO A 515 15.15 1.07 26.45
C PRO A 515 15.45 0.74 27.92
N GLU A 516 15.03 1.56 28.88
CA GLU A 516 15.23 1.40 30.35
C GLU A 516 16.68 1.01 30.77
N LEU A 517 17.67 1.57 30.08
CA LEU A 517 19.09 1.30 30.34
C LEU A 517 19.74 2.37 31.22
N LEU A 518 19.18 3.57 31.28
CA LEU A 518 19.61 4.65 32.16
C LEU A 518 18.77 4.69 33.43
N PRO A 519 19.38 5.02 34.61
CA PRO A 519 18.64 5.17 35.84
C PRO A 519 17.48 6.16 35.71
N PRO A 520 16.33 5.91 36.35
CA PRO A 520 15.21 6.83 36.32
C PRO A 520 15.57 8.21 36.88
N THR A 521 14.78 9.22 36.51
CA THR A 521 14.94 10.56 37.06
C THR A 521 14.74 10.58 38.58
N ARG A 522 15.09 11.67 39.25
CA ARG A 522 14.90 11.80 40.71
C ARG A 522 13.44 11.64 41.16
N ASN A 523 12.49 11.82 40.24
CA ASN A 523 11.05 11.65 40.48
C ASN A 523 10.55 10.24 40.15
N GLY A 524 11.42 9.29 39.77
CA GLY A 524 11.04 7.94 39.39
C GLY A 524 10.49 7.81 37.96
N GLU A 525 10.57 8.88 37.13
CA GLU A 525 10.14 8.85 35.75
C GLU A 525 11.18 8.26 34.81
N ILE A 526 10.75 7.74 33.68
CA ILE A 526 11.61 7.22 32.61
C ILE A 526 12.55 8.32 32.14
N ALA A 527 13.86 8.09 32.24
CA ALA A 527 14.89 9.08 31.90
C ALA A 527 15.13 9.24 30.40
N GLN A 528 14.81 8.21 29.61
CA GLN A 528 15.06 8.19 28.17
C GLN A 528 13.84 7.63 27.44
N LYS A 529 13.18 8.45 26.64
CA LYS A 529 12.12 8.01 25.73
C LYS A 529 12.69 7.76 24.35
N SER A 530 12.41 6.61 23.76
CA SER A 530 12.90 6.26 22.42
C SER A 530 12.50 7.28 21.38
N GLU A 531 11.24 7.76 21.39
CA GLU A 531 10.71 8.71 20.43
C GLU A 531 11.38 10.09 20.47
N GLU A 532 12.01 10.49 21.56
CA GLU A 532 12.81 11.72 21.63
C GLU A 532 14.11 11.61 20.82
N SER A 533 14.60 10.39 20.61
CA SER A 533 15.86 10.09 19.92
C SER A 533 15.68 9.70 18.47
N VAL A 534 14.64 8.91 18.15
CA VAL A 534 14.39 8.38 16.80
C VAL A 534 13.19 9.01 16.12
N GLY A 535 12.32 9.69 16.84
CA GLY A 535 11.05 10.24 16.38
C GLY A 535 9.86 9.34 16.70
N PRO A 536 8.63 9.84 16.54
CA PRO A 536 7.41 9.07 16.79
C PRO A 536 7.34 7.81 15.92
N TYR A 537 7.01 6.67 16.51
CA TYR A 537 7.00 5.38 15.80
C TYR A 537 5.96 5.30 14.67
N ASN A 538 4.84 5.99 14.79
CA ASN A 538 3.88 6.08 13.68
C ASN A 538 4.49 6.78 12.46
N LEU A 539 5.32 7.79 12.67
CA LEU A 539 6.04 8.51 11.61
C LEU A 539 7.19 7.66 11.05
N GLN A 540 7.90 6.88 11.91
CA GLN A 540 8.91 5.93 11.48
C GLN A 540 8.32 4.85 10.57
N ASP A 541 7.17 4.26 10.95
CA ASP A 541 6.46 3.28 10.14
C ASP A 541 5.99 3.87 8.80
N PHE A 542 5.58 5.14 8.79
CA PHE A 542 5.23 5.87 7.58
C PHE A 542 6.44 6.02 6.64
N PHE A 543 7.59 6.41 7.16
CA PHE A 543 8.82 6.50 6.38
C PHE A 543 9.31 5.14 5.90
N LEU A 544 9.23 4.10 6.74
CA LEU A 544 9.55 2.73 6.34
C LEU A 544 8.71 2.29 5.13
N TYR A 545 7.40 2.56 5.18
CA TYR A 545 6.49 2.20 4.09
C TYR A 545 6.81 2.95 2.81
N TYR A 546 6.79 4.28 2.84
CA TYR A 546 6.89 5.07 1.61
C TYR A 546 8.32 5.16 1.06
N LEU A 547 9.32 5.38 1.92
CA LEU A 547 10.71 5.52 1.47
C LEU A 547 11.35 4.17 1.13
N VAL A 548 11.17 3.15 1.99
CA VAL A 548 11.92 1.89 1.88
C VAL A 548 11.11 0.84 1.13
N GLU A 549 9.88 0.57 1.56
CA GLU A 549 9.05 -0.44 0.91
C GLU A 549 8.60 0.01 -0.47
N GLN A 550 8.05 1.23 -0.63
CA GLN A 550 7.59 1.73 -1.92
C GLN A 550 8.73 2.29 -2.77
N GLY A 551 9.82 2.77 -2.16
CA GLY A 551 10.99 3.31 -2.85
C GLY A 551 10.77 4.73 -3.38
N PHE A 552 9.94 5.52 -2.72
CA PHE A 552 9.66 6.90 -3.10
C PHE A 552 10.86 7.82 -2.78
N ALA A 553 11.01 8.86 -3.58
CA ALA A 553 11.97 9.92 -3.31
C ALA A 553 11.62 10.66 -2.01
N PRO A 554 12.61 11.13 -1.23
CA PRO A 554 12.36 11.85 0.03
C PRO A 554 11.39 13.03 -0.08
N GLY A 555 11.44 13.79 -1.20
CA GLY A 555 10.51 14.90 -1.44
C GLY A 555 9.05 14.47 -1.51
N LYS A 556 8.77 13.39 -2.22
CA LYS A 556 7.43 12.81 -2.28
C LYS A 556 7.00 12.31 -0.90
N VAL A 557 7.89 11.64 -0.16
CA VAL A 557 7.60 11.14 1.20
C VAL A 557 7.24 12.29 2.14
N LEU A 558 7.99 13.40 2.10
CA LEU A 558 7.72 14.58 2.93
C LEU A 558 6.36 15.19 2.58
N ARG A 559 6.06 15.38 1.30
CA ARG A 559 4.75 15.89 0.85
C ARG A 559 3.59 15.02 1.35
N LEU A 560 3.73 13.69 1.31
CA LEU A 560 2.72 12.78 1.85
C LEU A 560 2.62 12.85 3.38
N ALA A 561 3.74 13.05 4.06
CA ALA A 561 3.77 13.25 5.51
C ALA A 561 3.10 14.57 5.91
N ASP A 562 3.32 15.67 5.18
CA ASP A 562 2.62 16.95 5.39
C ASP A 562 1.09 16.79 5.30
N ILE A 563 0.61 15.99 4.35
CA ILE A 563 -0.83 15.72 4.19
C ILE A 563 -1.35 14.84 5.34
N ALA A 564 -0.59 13.81 5.72
CA ALA A 564 -1.03 12.83 6.72
C ALA A 564 -0.93 13.36 8.16
N TYR A 565 0.07 14.18 8.45
CA TYR A 565 0.45 14.59 9.81
C TYR A 565 0.48 16.11 10.04
N GLY A 566 0.11 16.93 9.05
CA GLY A 566 0.15 18.40 9.19
C GLY A 566 -0.73 18.98 10.29
N ASP A 567 -1.62 18.17 10.87
CA ASP A 567 -2.39 18.49 12.08
C ASP A 567 -1.62 18.24 13.39
N GLU A 568 -0.54 17.43 13.36
CA GLU A 568 0.26 17.03 14.52
C GLU A 568 1.66 17.65 14.52
N PHE A 569 2.28 17.76 13.34
CA PHE A 569 3.67 18.22 13.17
C PHE A 569 3.76 19.28 12.08
N ASP A 570 4.61 20.27 12.29
CA ASP A 570 4.97 21.23 11.25
C ASP A 570 5.96 20.62 10.23
N HIS A 571 6.04 21.24 9.06
CA HIS A 571 6.90 20.81 7.94
C HIS A 571 8.36 20.61 8.36
N GLU A 572 8.93 21.53 9.12
CA GLU A 572 10.33 21.46 9.56
C GLU A 572 10.58 20.27 10.51
N THR A 573 9.62 19.97 11.35
CA THR A 573 9.66 18.78 12.23
C THR A 573 9.61 17.49 11.42
N LEU A 574 8.73 17.39 10.43
CA LEU A 574 8.65 16.24 9.53
C LEU A 574 9.93 16.06 8.71
N LYS A 575 10.46 17.16 8.16
CA LYS A 575 11.74 17.19 7.42
C LYS A 575 12.92 16.75 8.29
N LYS A 576 13.00 17.25 9.53
CA LYS A 576 14.01 16.84 10.53
C LYS A 576 13.97 15.33 10.78
N TRP A 577 12.80 14.76 11.01
CA TRP A 577 12.67 13.33 11.30
C TRP A 577 12.93 12.46 10.07
N LEU A 578 12.49 12.88 8.88
CA LEU A 578 12.82 12.19 7.63
C LEU A 578 14.34 12.15 7.38
N ARG A 579 15.02 13.27 7.61
CA ARG A 579 16.48 13.33 7.50
C ARG A 579 17.19 12.43 8.51
N SER A 580 16.69 12.42 9.77
CA SER A 580 17.19 11.54 10.83
C SER A 580 16.99 10.07 10.46
N TYR A 581 15.81 9.72 9.94
CA TYR A 581 15.49 8.37 9.46
C TYR A 581 16.45 7.92 8.35
N CYS A 582 16.67 8.75 7.33
CA CYS A 582 17.65 8.46 6.27
C CYS A 582 19.06 8.21 6.85
N LYS A 583 19.51 9.05 7.80
CA LYS A 583 20.80 8.88 8.46
C LYS A 583 20.90 7.52 9.14
N ARG A 584 19.89 7.14 9.93
CA ARG A 584 19.88 5.89 10.69
C ARG A 584 19.75 4.68 9.78
N LEU A 585 18.89 4.74 8.78
CA LEU A 585 18.72 3.68 7.79
C LEU A 585 20.07 3.25 7.19
N PHE A 586 20.93 4.21 6.85
CA PHE A 586 22.26 3.92 6.30
C PHE A 586 23.27 3.53 7.37
N SER A 587 23.46 4.34 8.41
CA SER A 587 24.51 4.13 9.41
C SER A 587 24.33 2.88 10.26
N GLN A 588 23.12 2.35 10.36
CA GLN A 588 22.76 1.16 11.17
C GLN A 588 22.60 -0.12 10.33
N GLN A 589 22.86 -0.09 9.03
CA GLN A 589 22.72 -1.27 8.16
C GLN A 589 23.51 -2.48 8.65
N PHE A 590 24.69 -2.30 9.24
CA PHE A 590 25.50 -3.41 9.73
C PHE A 590 24.78 -4.27 10.76
N LYS A 591 23.84 -3.70 11.53
CA LYS A 591 22.98 -4.44 12.46
C LYS A 591 22.01 -5.34 11.71
N ARG A 592 21.38 -4.83 10.62
CA ARG A 592 20.45 -5.61 9.80
C ARG A 592 21.11 -6.74 9.02
N SER A 593 22.40 -6.65 8.74
CA SER A 593 23.15 -7.68 8.00
C SER A 593 23.23 -9.03 8.72
N CYS A 594 22.97 -9.07 10.02
CA CYS A 594 23.03 -10.29 10.83
C CYS A 594 21.73 -10.59 11.59
N LEU A 595 20.58 -10.08 11.10
CA LEU A 595 19.29 -10.38 11.73
C LEU A 595 19.01 -11.88 11.75
N GLN A 596 18.48 -12.33 12.89
CA GLN A 596 18.02 -13.70 13.10
C GLN A 596 16.82 -14.09 12.24
N ASP A 597 16.44 -15.35 12.30
CA ASP A 597 15.23 -15.81 11.65
C ASP A 597 13.98 -15.27 12.34
N GLY A 598 12.97 -14.93 11.55
CA GLY A 598 11.66 -14.50 12.01
C GLY A 598 10.65 -14.54 10.85
N PRO A 599 9.32 -14.49 11.12
CA PRO A 599 8.31 -14.54 10.08
C PRO A 599 8.23 -13.22 9.32
N THR A 600 8.01 -13.30 8.00
CA THR A 600 7.55 -12.16 7.20
C THR A 600 6.03 -12.07 7.29
N LEU A 601 5.49 -10.95 7.75
CA LEU A 601 4.07 -10.78 8.06
C LEU A 601 3.32 -9.85 7.11
N VAL A 602 4.06 -9.03 6.35
CA VAL A 602 3.58 -8.13 5.29
C VAL A 602 4.36 -8.43 4.00
N ASN A 603 4.06 -7.72 2.90
CA ASN A 603 4.76 -7.92 1.62
C ASN A 603 6.20 -7.37 1.59
N PHE A 604 6.74 -7.00 2.75
CA PHE A 604 8.04 -6.40 2.92
C PHE A 604 8.77 -7.02 4.13
N SER A 605 10.10 -7.04 4.08
CA SER A 605 10.94 -7.54 5.17
C SER A 605 12.30 -6.85 5.16
N LEU A 606 12.89 -6.69 6.33
CA LEU A 606 14.28 -6.26 6.52
C LEU A 606 15.25 -7.44 6.67
N SER A 607 14.77 -8.68 6.53
CA SER A 607 15.62 -9.87 6.62
C SER A 607 16.74 -9.85 5.58
N PRO A 608 18.00 -10.07 5.96
CA PRO A 608 19.12 -10.11 5.03
C PRO A 608 19.08 -11.30 4.06
N ARG A 609 18.16 -12.25 4.25
CA ARG A 609 18.01 -13.44 3.40
C ARG A 609 17.01 -13.23 2.27
N THR A 610 15.92 -12.49 2.51
CA THR A 610 14.80 -12.39 1.56
C THR A 610 14.21 -10.99 1.46
N GLY A 611 14.68 -10.04 2.27
CA GLY A 611 14.12 -8.69 2.38
C GLY A 611 14.95 -7.62 1.68
N PHE A 612 14.84 -6.40 2.20
CA PHE A 612 15.59 -5.24 1.73
C PHE A 612 17.09 -5.39 2.05
N LEU A 613 17.91 -5.38 1.01
CA LEU A 613 19.36 -5.53 1.11
C LEU A 613 20.04 -4.24 0.66
N MET A 614 20.97 -3.74 1.47
CA MET A 614 21.86 -2.66 1.11
C MET A 614 23.25 -2.91 1.70
N PRO A 615 24.33 -2.31 1.14
CA PRO A 615 25.66 -2.41 1.73
C PRO A 615 25.74 -1.65 3.06
N SER A 616 26.52 -2.18 4.02
CA SER A 616 26.68 -1.58 5.35
C SER A 616 27.49 -0.28 5.33
N ASP A 617 28.19 -0.01 4.25
CA ASP A 617 29.04 1.16 4.00
C ASP A 617 28.47 2.07 2.90
N GLY A 618 27.17 1.96 2.59
CA GLY A 618 26.46 2.83 1.66
C GLY A 618 26.42 4.28 2.15
N SER A 619 26.53 5.25 1.23
CA SER A 619 26.47 6.68 1.54
C SER A 619 25.01 7.20 1.53
N PRO A 620 24.59 7.95 2.56
CA PRO A 620 23.27 8.59 2.61
C PRO A 620 23.21 9.94 1.84
N GLU A 621 24.31 10.40 1.25
CA GLU A 621 24.47 11.78 0.75
C GLU A 621 23.41 12.15 -0.31
N LEU A 622 23.02 11.23 -1.20
CA LEU A 622 21.96 11.48 -2.17
C LEU A 622 20.59 11.72 -1.49
N TYR A 623 20.32 10.98 -0.42
CA TYR A 623 19.08 11.15 0.36
C TYR A 623 19.11 12.46 1.15
N PHE A 624 20.25 12.81 1.75
CA PHE A 624 20.43 14.09 2.44
C PHE A 624 20.26 15.26 1.48
N ALA A 625 20.94 15.23 0.34
CA ALA A 625 20.80 16.27 -0.67
C ALA A 625 19.34 16.43 -1.15
N SER A 626 18.61 15.31 -1.29
CA SER A 626 17.21 15.33 -1.66
C SER A 626 16.33 15.94 -0.57
N VAL A 627 16.56 15.61 0.71
CA VAL A 627 15.80 16.19 1.85
C VAL A 627 16.16 17.67 2.05
N ASP A 628 17.45 18.00 1.99
CA ASP A 628 17.95 19.36 2.28
C ASP A 628 17.54 20.36 1.18
N ALA A 629 17.26 19.87 -0.06
CA ALA A 629 16.76 20.70 -1.18
C ALA A 629 15.26 21.02 -1.11
N LEU A 630 14.52 20.45 -0.15
CA LEU A 630 13.09 20.73 0.02
C LEU A 630 12.89 22.06 0.74
N GLU A 631 12.02 22.92 0.18
CA GLU A 631 11.65 24.23 0.75
C GLU A 631 10.43 24.10 1.68
#